data_2b6fd38666cafe65a5b71ccc6816d0aa
#
_entry.id   2b6fd38666cafe65a5b71ccc6816d0aa
#
_cell.length_a   1.000
_cell.length_b   1.000
_cell.length_c   1.000
_cell.angle_alpha   90.00
_cell.angle_beta   90.00
_cell.angle_gamma   90.00
#
_symmetry.space_group_name_H-M   'P 1'
#
loop_
_entity.id
_entity.type
_entity.pdbx_description
1 polymer ?
#
loop_
_entity_poly.entity_id
_entity_poly.type
_entity_poly.pdbx_seq_one_letter_code
_entity_poly.pdbx_strand_id
1 'polypeptide(L)'
;MIVITRYSVPEADTEAFQSDAAVAVEVLSRRPGFLGHRLGRAADDPSLWTVVTEWEGAGFYRRALSDFDVKVHAVPLLSRAIDEPTAFELLTSDGSRS
;
A
#
# COMPACT_ATOMS: atom_id res chain seq x y z
N MET A 1 4.32 -10.79 -5.46
CA MET A 1 5.07 -9.72 -4.77
C MET A 1 4.11 -8.91 -3.90
N ILE A 2 4.55 -8.52 -2.73
CA ILE A 2 3.76 -7.64 -1.87
C ILE A 2 4.54 -6.35 -1.62
N VAL A 3 3.78 -5.27 -1.43
CA VAL A 3 4.32 -3.97 -1.06
C VAL A 3 3.73 -3.62 0.29
N ILE A 4 4.58 -3.35 1.26
CA ILE A 4 4.18 -3.01 2.62
C ILE A 4 4.74 -1.64 2.93
N THR A 5 3.84 -0.67 3.11
CA THR A 5 4.25 0.67 3.51
C THR A 5 3.67 0.96 4.89
N ARG A 6 4.46 1.57 5.74
CA ARG A 6 4.05 1.88 7.10
C ARG A 6 4.08 3.39 7.31
N TYR A 7 3.18 3.85 8.17
CA TYR A 7 2.97 5.29 8.34
C TYR A 7 2.80 5.62 9.80
N SER A 8 3.41 6.73 10.21
CA SER A 8 3.18 7.30 11.52
C SER A 8 2.10 8.37 11.36
N VAL A 9 0.93 8.13 11.96
CA VAL A 9 -0.25 8.97 11.74
C VAL A 9 -0.74 9.47 13.10
N PRO A 10 -0.61 10.78 13.38
CA PRO A 10 -1.18 11.32 14.61
C PRO A 10 -2.66 11.05 14.70
N GLU A 11 -3.16 10.88 15.90
CA GLU A 11 -4.56 10.51 16.09
C GLU A 11 -5.51 11.51 15.43
N ALA A 12 -5.18 12.78 15.45
CA ALA A 12 -6.02 13.81 14.85
C ALA A 12 -6.11 13.68 13.34
N ASP A 13 -5.16 12.97 12.71
CA ASP A 13 -5.12 12.84 11.24
C ASP A 13 -5.66 11.50 10.75
N THR A 14 -6.24 10.69 11.64
CA THR A 14 -6.66 9.33 11.31
C THR A 14 -7.67 9.30 10.16
N GLU A 15 -8.69 10.14 10.22
CA GLU A 15 -9.72 10.12 9.18
C GLU A 15 -9.18 10.58 7.84
N ALA A 16 -8.35 11.63 7.87
CA ALA A 16 -7.74 12.12 6.64
C ALA A 16 -6.83 11.06 6.03
N PHE A 17 -6.06 10.36 6.86
CA PHE A 17 -5.19 9.31 6.37
C PHE A 17 -5.99 8.18 5.74
N GLN A 18 -7.07 7.74 6.39
CA GLN A 18 -7.89 6.66 5.84
C GLN A 18 -8.50 7.06 4.51
N SER A 19 -8.94 8.30 4.39
CA SER A 19 -9.49 8.80 3.14
C SER A 19 -8.43 8.83 2.04
N ASP A 20 -7.24 9.32 2.36
CA ASP A 20 -6.14 9.36 1.39
C ASP A 20 -5.74 7.96 0.97
N ALA A 21 -5.69 7.03 1.91
CA ALA A 21 -5.33 5.65 1.61
C ALA A 21 -6.37 5.00 0.70
N ALA A 22 -7.65 5.29 0.93
CA ALA A 22 -8.72 4.73 0.10
C ALA A 22 -8.58 5.20 -1.35
N VAL A 23 -8.28 6.48 -1.55
CA VAL A 23 -8.08 7.02 -2.90
C VAL A 23 -6.86 6.38 -3.55
N ALA A 24 -5.76 6.27 -2.80
CA ALA A 24 -4.54 5.68 -3.34
C ALA A 24 -4.77 4.23 -3.78
N VAL A 25 -5.43 3.43 -2.94
CA VAL A 25 -5.71 2.05 -3.26
C VAL A 25 -6.64 1.94 -4.46
N GLU A 26 -7.61 2.85 -4.54
CA GLU A 26 -8.56 2.84 -5.65
C GLU A 26 -7.85 2.96 -6.99
N VAL A 27 -6.94 3.93 -7.14
CA VAL A 27 -6.25 4.12 -8.42
C VAL A 27 -5.27 3.00 -8.69
N LEU A 28 -4.61 2.46 -7.64
CA LEU A 28 -3.71 1.32 -7.82
C LEU A 28 -4.48 0.08 -8.25
N SER A 29 -5.68 -0.12 -7.72
CA SER A 29 -6.47 -1.32 -8.00
C SER A 29 -6.89 -1.44 -9.45
N ARG A 30 -6.85 -0.33 -10.19
CA ARG A 30 -7.23 -0.35 -11.61
C ARG A 30 -6.07 -0.71 -12.51
N ARG A 31 -4.87 -0.89 -11.96
CA ARG A 31 -3.70 -1.14 -12.79
C ARG A 31 -3.51 -2.64 -13.01
N PRO A 32 -2.96 -3.01 -14.19
CA PRO A 32 -2.70 -4.43 -14.46
C PRO A 32 -1.80 -5.05 -13.42
N GLY A 33 -2.12 -6.26 -13.02
CA GLY A 33 -1.31 -7.02 -12.08
C GLY A 33 -1.66 -6.80 -10.61
N PHE A 34 -2.57 -5.88 -10.31
CA PHE A 34 -3.01 -5.67 -8.93
C PHE A 34 -3.86 -6.86 -8.49
N LEU A 35 -3.54 -7.43 -7.32
CA LEU A 35 -4.24 -8.61 -6.81
C LEU A 35 -5.09 -8.32 -5.58
N GLY A 36 -4.72 -7.35 -4.75
CA GLY A 36 -5.50 -7.05 -3.57
C GLY A 36 -4.77 -6.12 -2.63
N HIS A 37 -5.47 -5.73 -1.56
CA HIS A 37 -4.89 -4.81 -0.59
C HIS A 37 -5.39 -5.10 0.81
N ARG A 38 -4.68 -4.55 1.80
CA ARG A 38 -5.10 -4.54 3.19
C ARG A 38 -4.65 -3.23 3.81
N LEU A 39 -5.49 -2.69 4.69
CA LEU A 39 -5.16 -1.51 5.49
C LEU A 39 -5.23 -1.96 6.93
N GLY A 40 -4.18 -1.69 7.69
CA GLY A 40 -4.14 -2.11 9.08
C GLY A 40 -3.58 -1.04 9.98
N ARG A 41 -3.86 -1.20 11.27
CA ARG A 41 -3.32 -0.34 12.31
C ARG A 41 -2.74 -1.26 13.38
N ALA A 42 -1.58 -0.89 13.94
CA ALA A 42 -0.92 -1.72 14.93
C ALA A 42 -1.83 -1.89 16.15
N ALA A 43 -1.92 -3.13 16.64
CA ALA A 43 -2.82 -3.45 17.73
C ALA A 43 -2.43 -2.75 19.03
N ASP A 44 -1.14 -2.50 19.20
CA ASP A 44 -0.62 -1.89 20.44
C ASP A 44 -0.04 -0.50 20.22
N ASP A 45 -0.22 0.10 19.05
CA ASP A 45 0.23 1.45 18.75
C ASP A 45 -0.73 2.07 17.75
N PRO A 46 -1.76 2.80 18.20
CA PRO A 46 -2.78 3.32 17.29
C PRO A 46 -2.28 4.38 16.33
N SER A 47 -1.04 4.85 16.47
CA SER A 47 -0.50 5.82 15.54
C SER A 47 0.28 5.16 14.39
N LEU A 48 0.49 3.85 14.43
CA LEU A 48 1.25 3.15 13.41
C LEU A 48 0.30 2.40 12.49
N TRP A 49 0.33 2.75 11.20
CA TRP A 49 -0.55 2.18 10.19
C TRP A 49 0.25 1.49 9.10
N THR A 50 -0.38 0.57 8.40
CA THR A 50 0.25 -0.09 7.27
C THR A 50 -0.74 -0.24 6.12
N VAL A 51 -0.23 -0.08 4.90
CA VAL A 51 -0.97 -0.37 3.68
C VAL A 51 -0.20 -1.48 2.97
N VAL A 52 -0.89 -2.57 2.67
CA VAL A 52 -0.29 -3.70 1.97
C VAL A 52 -1.01 -3.86 0.65
N THR A 53 -0.25 -3.95 -0.44
CA THR A 53 -0.82 -4.28 -1.74
C THR A 53 -0.09 -5.50 -2.28
N GLU A 54 -0.83 -6.30 -3.04
CA GLU A 54 -0.27 -7.52 -3.65
C GLU A 54 -0.35 -7.41 -5.15
N TRP A 55 0.70 -7.87 -5.82
CA TRP A 55 0.87 -7.72 -7.27
C TRP A 55 1.35 -9.02 -7.88
N GLU A 56 1.04 -9.22 -9.16
CA GLU A 56 1.49 -10.40 -9.89
C GLU A 56 3.00 -10.44 -10.02
N GLY A 57 3.67 -9.29 -10.02
CA GLY A 57 5.11 -9.22 -10.09
C GLY A 57 5.59 -7.80 -9.96
N ALA A 58 6.90 -7.64 -9.74
CA ALA A 58 7.51 -6.35 -9.51
C ALA A 58 7.35 -5.42 -10.71
N GLY A 59 7.36 -5.97 -11.92
CA GLY A 59 7.21 -5.15 -13.12
C GLY A 59 5.85 -4.50 -13.20
N PHE A 60 4.80 -5.19 -12.75
CA PHE A 60 3.46 -4.61 -12.74
C PHE A 60 3.39 -3.44 -11.78
N TYR A 61 3.97 -3.59 -10.58
CA TYR A 61 3.99 -2.50 -9.62
C TYR A 61 4.77 -1.30 -10.15
N ARG A 62 5.93 -1.56 -10.75
CA ARG A 62 6.76 -0.48 -11.29
C ARG A 62 6.02 0.28 -12.37
N ARG A 63 5.32 -0.43 -13.24
CA ARG A 63 4.55 0.22 -14.30
C ARG A 63 3.37 1.00 -13.73
N ALA A 64 2.74 0.47 -12.65
CA ALA A 64 1.65 1.18 -12.01
C ALA A 64 2.12 2.55 -11.49
N LEU A 65 3.31 2.61 -10.92
CA LEU A 65 3.84 3.86 -10.37
C LEU A 65 4.10 4.90 -11.47
N SER A 66 4.16 4.48 -12.72
CA SER A 66 4.36 5.40 -13.85
C SER A 66 3.05 5.92 -14.42
N ASP A 67 1.92 5.37 -14.00
CA ASP A 67 0.62 5.80 -14.48
C ASP A 67 0.28 7.20 -13.97
N PHE A 68 -0.35 8.02 -14.81
CA PHE A 68 -0.62 9.40 -14.46
C PHE A 68 -1.51 9.51 -13.21
N ASP A 69 -2.62 8.75 -13.18
CA ASP A 69 -3.55 8.82 -12.05
C ASP A 69 -2.87 8.35 -10.76
N VAL A 70 -2.02 7.32 -10.87
CA VAL A 70 -1.28 6.83 -9.72
C VAL A 70 -0.30 7.89 -9.23
N LYS A 71 0.39 8.56 -10.15
CA LYS A 71 1.32 9.63 -9.76
C LYS A 71 0.61 10.76 -9.03
N VAL A 72 -0.61 11.08 -9.46
CA VAL A 72 -1.35 12.19 -8.86
C VAL A 72 -2.00 11.78 -7.54
N HIS A 73 -2.58 10.57 -7.47
CA HIS A 73 -3.46 10.22 -6.36
C HIS A 73 -2.90 9.16 -5.41
N ALA A 74 -1.84 8.47 -5.76
CA ALA A 74 -1.28 7.43 -4.89
C ALA A 74 0.15 7.74 -4.46
N VAL A 75 1.00 8.20 -5.36
CA VAL A 75 2.40 8.46 -5.03
C VAL A 75 2.56 9.45 -3.88
N PRO A 76 1.75 10.52 -3.79
CA PRO A 76 1.89 11.43 -2.64
C PRO A 76 1.70 10.72 -1.30
N LEU A 77 0.77 9.77 -1.20
CA LEU A 77 0.63 9.00 0.02
C LEU A 77 1.81 8.07 0.21
N LEU A 78 2.20 7.34 -0.84
CA LEU A 78 3.29 6.38 -0.74
C LEU A 78 4.59 7.05 -0.30
N SER A 79 4.81 8.29 -0.71
CA SER A 79 6.03 9.01 -0.36
C SER A 79 6.06 9.45 1.11
N ARG A 80 4.94 9.34 1.82
CA ARG A 80 4.88 9.66 3.26
C ARG A 80 5.24 8.45 4.12
N ALA A 81 5.49 7.30 3.51
CA ALA A 81 5.79 6.08 4.27
C ALA A 81 7.11 6.21 5.02
N ILE A 82 7.21 5.49 6.11
CA ILE A 82 8.45 5.39 6.87
C ILE A 82 9.53 4.88 5.92
N ASP A 83 10.73 5.48 5.97
CA ASP A 83 11.81 5.18 5.04
C ASP A 83 12.43 3.83 5.37
N GLU A 84 12.00 2.81 4.64
CA GLU A 84 12.47 1.43 4.81
C GLU A 84 12.07 0.66 3.55
N PRO A 85 12.64 -0.52 3.32
CA PRO A 85 12.24 -1.32 2.16
C PRO A 85 10.75 -1.64 2.20
N THR A 86 10.09 -1.54 1.05
CA THR A 86 8.64 -1.71 0.99
C THR A 86 8.18 -2.84 0.09
N ALA A 87 8.97 -3.21 -0.91
CA ALA A 87 8.57 -4.24 -1.88
C ALA A 87 9.28 -5.55 -1.56
N PHE A 88 8.52 -6.63 -1.47
CA PHE A 88 9.05 -7.92 -1.05
C PHE A 88 8.63 -9.00 -2.03
N GLU A 89 9.61 -9.82 -2.46
CA GLU A 89 9.31 -11.01 -3.20
C GLU A 89 8.77 -12.07 -2.24
N LEU A 90 7.77 -12.81 -2.70
CA LEU A 90 7.23 -13.90 -1.89
C LEU A 90 8.02 -15.16 -2.20
N LEU A 91 8.78 -15.63 -1.21
CA LEU A 91 9.58 -16.85 -1.39
C LEU A 91 8.74 -18.10 -1.10
N THR A 92 7.78 -17.99 -0.19
CA THR A 92 6.82 -19.06 0.07
C THR A 92 5.45 -18.41 0.28
N SER A 93 4.41 -19.15 -0.05
CA SER A 93 3.07 -18.60 0.01
C SER A 93 2.07 -19.74 0.10
N ASP A 94 2.01 -20.38 1.27
CA ASP A 94 1.03 -21.43 1.44
C ASP A 94 0.07 -21.05 2.54
N GLY A 95 -1.01 -21.80 2.67
CA GLY A 95 -1.99 -21.52 3.69
C GLY A 95 -2.86 -20.32 3.41
N SER A 96 -2.65 -19.68 2.31
CA SER A 96 -3.39 -18.48 2.00
C SER A 96 -4.75 -18.81 1.43
N ARG A 97 -4.94 -20.06 1.01
CA ARG A 97 -6.14 -20.37 0.49
C ARG A 97 -6.91 -20.75 1.52
N SER A 98 -7.47 -21.07 1.54
CA SER A 98 -8.21 -21.50 2.58
C SER A 98 -9.52 -21.12 2.51
#